data_6e19bf23e1bdc389cbdebed0140e7865
#
_entry.id   6e19bf23e1bdc389cbdebed0140e7865
#
_cell.length_a   1.000
_cell.length_b   1.000
_cell.length_c   1.000
_cell.angle_alpha   90.00
_cell.angle_beta   90.00
_cell.angle_gamma   90.00
#
_symmetry.space_group_name_H-M   'P 1'
#
loop_
_entity.id
_entity.type
_entity.pdbx_description
1 polymer ?
#
loop_
_entity_poly.entity_id
_entity_poly.type
_entity_poly.pdbx_seq_one_letter_code
_entity_poly.pdbx_strand_id
1 'polypeptide(L)'
;MAVKIRLKRLGKIRAPYYRVVVADSRTKRDGRVIEEIGQYHPTEHPSFIEIDSERAQYWLGVGAQPSEQVAALLKLTGDWAKFKGEKDTESKVQAPEGKTEFVVDEKKKPVLKPKTETPAKAEEPAEAEAPAADETAE
;
A
#
# COMPACT_ATOMS: atom_id res chain seq x y z
N MET A 1 -16.56 27.26 5.63
CA MET A 1 -16.20 25.87 6.02
C MET A 1 -14.69 25.79 6.11
N ALA A 2 -14.14 25.19 7.17
CA ALA A 2 -12.69 25.11 7.32
C ALA A 2 -12.15 23.90 6.57
N VAL A 3 -11.24 24.14 5.64
CA VAL A 3 -10.54 23.09 4.90
C VAL A 3 -9.28 22.71 5.69
N LYS A 4 -9.04 21.41 5.84
CA LYS A 4 -7.87 20.87 6.55
C LYS A 4 -7.08 19.91 5.67
N ILE A 5 -5.76 19.97 5.83
CA ILE A 5 -4.86 18.97 5.27
C ILE A 5 -4.56 17.95 6.37
N ARG A 6 -4.92 16.70 6.14
CA ARG A 6 -4.82 15.65 7.17
C ARG A 6 -4.44 14.30 6.59
N LEU A 7 -4.14 13.34 7.43
CA LEU A 7 -3.86 11.97 7.04
C LEU A 7 -5.16 11.15 7.02
N LYS A 8 -5.40 10.45 5.91
CA LYS A 8 -6.41 9.42 5.75
C LYS A 8 -5.74 8.06 5.89
N ARG A 9 -6.27 7.19 6.74
CA ARG A 9 -5.69 5.87 6.94
C ARG A 9 -6.25 4.87 5.93
N LEU A 10 -5.35 4.10 5.36
CA LEU A 10 -5.58 2.99 4.46
C LEU A 10 -4.80 1.76 4.99
N GLY A 11 -4.93 0.63 4.30
CA GLY A 11 -4.19 -0.57 4.66
C GLY A 11 -4.92 -1.44 5.68
N LYS A 12 -4.18 -2.39 6.26
CA LYS A 12 -4.68 -3.43 7.17
C LYS A 12 -4.26 -3.17 8.62
N ILE A 13 -4.74 -3.99 9.53
CA ILE A 13 -4.22 -4.07 10.90
C ILE A 13 -2.74 -4.45 10.82
N ARG A 14 -1.87 -3.73 11.54
CA ARG A 14 -0.39 -3.87 11.54
C ARG A 14 0.33 -3.47 10.24
N ALA A 15 -0.39 -3.04 9.19
CA ALA A 15 0.20 -2.48 7.97
C ALA A 15 -0.51 -1.15 7.62
N PRO A 16 -0.28 -0.09 8.38
CA PRO A 16 -0.90 1.21 8.14
C PRO A 16 -0.22 1.91 6.97
N TYR A 17 -1.03 2.36 6.03
CA TYR A 17 -0.66 3.29 4.99
C TYR A 17 -1.50 4.55 5.14
N TYR A 18 -0.91 5.69 4.83
CA TYR A 18 -1.61 6.96 4.93
C TYR A 18 -1.53 7.72 3.62
N ARG A 19 -2.60 8.44 3.32
CA ARG A 19 -2.63 9.45 2.27
C ARG A 19 -2.72 10.83 2.90
N VAL A 20 -1.94 11.76 2.40
CA VAL A 20 -2.07 13.17 2.73
C VAL A 20 -3.21 13.73 1.89
N VAL A 21 -4.27 14.18 2.54
CA VAL A 21 -5.50 14.57 1.86
C VAL A 21 -6.01 15.92 2.33
N VAL A 22 -6.67 16.62 1.43
CA VAL A 22 -7.40 17.84 1.69
C VAL A 22 -8.87 17.50 1.88
N ALA A 23 -9.44 17.84 3.00
CA ALA A 23 -10.82 17.55 3.33
C ALA A 23 -11.47 18.63 4.19
N ASP A 24 -12.80 18.68 4.19
CA ASP A 24 -13.56 19.50 5.14
C ASP A 24 -13.31 19.00 6.57
N SER A 25 -13.20 19.93 7.50
CA SER A 25 -12.98 19.66 8.93
C SER A 25 -14.04 18.77 9.56
N ARG A 26 -15.28 18.82 9.06
CA ARG A 26 -16.43 18.05 9.56
C ARG A 26 -16.51 16.63 9.04
N THR A 27 -15.79 16.31 7.97
CA THR A 27 -15.82 14.99 7.35
C THR A 27 -15.06 13.97 8.21
N LYS A 28 -15.54 12.73 8.27
CA LYS A 28 -14.83 11.61 8.94
C LYS A 28 -13.42 11.47 8.38
N ARG A 29 -12.46 10.97 9.21
CA ARG A 29 -11.05 10.83 8.83
C ARG A 29 -10.85 10.10 7.50
N ASP A 30 -11.53 8.99 7.29
CA ASP A 30 -11.39 8.13 6.10
C ASP A 30 -12.53 8.31 5.10
N GLY A 31 -13.31 9.41 5.23
CA GLY A 31 -14.44 9.74 4.39
C GLY A 31 -14.05 10.38 3.05
N ARG A 32 -15.01 11.12 2.50
CA ARG A 32 -14.82 11.83 1.23
C ARG A 32 -13.75 12.91 1.38
N VAL A 33 -12.85 12.96 0.43
CA VAL A 33 -11.78 13.96 0.35
C VAL A 33 -12.02 14.88 -0.85
N ILE A 34 -11.47 16.09 -0.79
CA ILE A 34 -11.50 17.04 -1.90
C ILE A 34 -10.39 16.65 -2.89
N GLU A 35 -9.17 16.43 -2.37
CA GLU A 35 -7.99 16.07 -3.15
C GLU A 35 -7.03 15.22 -2.33
N GLU A 36 -6.29 14.34 -3.00
CA GLU A 36 -5.17 13.59 -2.42
C GLU A 36 -3.87 14.21 -2.96
N ILE A 37 -3.01 14.68 -2.06
CA ILE A 37 -1.78 15.41 -2.40
C ILE A 37 -0.50 14.65 -2.07
N GLY A 38 -0.59 13.47 -1.46
CA GLY A 38 0.62 12.70 -1.16
C GLY A 38 0.37 11.40 -0.44
N GLN A 39 1.48 10.69 -0.19
CA GLN A 39 1.51 9.39 0.47
C GLN A 39 2.49 9.39 1.63
N TYR A 40 2.17 8.61 2.66
CA TYR A 40 3.02 8.42 3.83
C TYR A 40 2.95 6.98 4.32
N HIS A 41 4.09 6.29 4.33
CA HIS A 41 4.23 4.93 4.81
C HIS A 41 5.19 4.89 6.00
N PRO A 42 4.69 4.85 7.24
CA PRO A 42 5.53 4.91 8.43
C PRO A 42 6.28 3.60 8.74
N THR A 43 5.80 2.48 8.20
CA THR A 43 6.36 1.15 8.49
C THR A 43 7.58 0.79 7.65
N GLU A 44 7.89 1.60 6.65
CA GLU A 44 9.08 1.42 5.84
C GLU A 44 10.30 2.05 6.52
N HIS A 45 11.47 1.51 6.27
CA HIS A 45 12.74 2.02 6.79
C HIS A 45 13.68 2.35 5.62
N PRO A 46 13.96 3.64 5.40
CA PRO A 46 13.36 4.83 6.00
C PRO A 46 11.88 5.02 5.62
N SER A 47 11.13 5.79 6.43
CA SER A 47 9.72 6.07 6.16
C SER A 47 9.53 6.72 4.79
N PHE A 48 8.63 6.18 3.99
CA PHE A 48 8.32 6.74 2.67
C PHE A 48 7.39 7.95 2.83
N ILE A 49 7.83 9.09 2.29
CA ILE A 49 7.09 10.36 2.30
C ILE A 49 7.15 10.94 0.90
N GLU A 50 6.02 11.05 0.25
CA GLU A 50 5.87 11.67 -1.06
C GLU A 50 4.73 12.69 -0.98
N ILE A 51 5.01 13.94 -1.26
CA ILE A 51 4.02 15.04 -1.24
C ILE A 51 4.21 15.86 -2.51
N ASP A 52 3.11 16.12 -3.20
CA ASP A 52 3.08 17.06 -4.31
C ASP A 52 3.24 18.49 -3.77
N SER A 53 4.43 19.05 -4.00
CA SER A 53 4.81 20.36 -3.47
C SER A 53 3.93 21.48 -4.04
N GLU A 54 3.58 21.44 -5.34
CA GLU A 54 2.78 22.48 -5.99
C GLU A 54 1.36 22.52 -5.41
N ARG A 55 0.76 21.34 -5.26
CA ARG A 55 -0.59 21.24 -4.71
C ARG A 55 -0.63 21.59 -3.22
N ALA A 56 0.41 21.19 -2.48
CA ALA A 56 0.53 21.57 -1.07
C ALA A 56 0.62 23.10 -0.89
N GLN A 57 1.46 23.76 -1.70
CA GLN A 57 1.60 25.23 -1.68
C GLN A 57 0.30 25.94 -2.07
N TYR A 58 -0.40 25.44 -3.09
CA TYR A 58 -1.68 25.98 -3.49
C TYR A 58 -2.69 25.94 -2.33
N TRP A 59 -2.87 24.78 -1.69
CA TRP A 59 -3.83 24.64 -0.61
C TRP A 59 -3.49 25.43 0.65
N LEU A 60 -2.19 25.51 0.98
CA LEU A 60 -1.70 26.37 2.07
C LEU A 60 -1.99 27.85 1.75
N GLY A 61 -1.77 28.28 0.50
CA GLY A 61 -2.06 29.63 0.04
C GLY A 61 -3.55 29.98 0.08
N VAL A 62 -4.43 29.03 -0.22
CA VAL A 62 -5.91 29.20 -0.11
C VAL A 62 -6.35 29.23 1.37
N GLY A 63 -5.49 28.85 2.32
CA GLY A 63 -5.79 28.89 3.75
C GLY A 63 -6.20 27.54 4.34
N ALA A 64 -5.90 26.42 3.70
CA ALA A 64 -6.10 25.11 4.29
C ALA A 64 -5.16 24.90 5.48
N GLN A 65 -5.71 24.46 6.60
CA GLN A 65 -4.97 24.26 7.83
C GLN A 65 -4.40 22.84 7.91
N PRO A 66 -3.08 22.64 7.95
CA PRO A 66 -2.50 21.32 8.14
C PRO A 66 -2.70 20.85 9.58
N SER A 67 -2.94 19.56 9.77
CA SER A 67 -2.85 18.93 11.09
C SER A 67 -1.39 18.92 11.57
N GLU A 68 -1.16 18.78 12.87
CA GLU A 68 0.18 18.75 13.45
C GLU A 68 1.08 17.70 12.79
N GLN A 69 0.53 16.52 12.50
CA GLN A 69 1.24 15.42 11.84
C GLN A 69 1.66 15.81 10.41
N VAL A 70 0.74 16.40 9.65
CA VAL A 70 1.03 16.86 8.29
C VAL A 70 2.00 18.03 8.30
N ALA A 71 1.88 18.95 9.26
CA ALA A 71 2.85 20.03 9.40
C ALA A 71 4.27 19.52 9.67
N ALA A 72 4.43 18.43 10.44
CA ALA A 72 5.72 17.76 10.63
C ALA A 72 6.25 17.17 9.31
N LEU A 73 5.40 16.51 8.52
CA LEU A 73 5.78 15.97 7.21
C LEU A 73 6.18 17.08 6.23
N LEU A 74 5.41 18.17 6.16
CA LEU A 74 5.71 19.33 5.32
C LEU A 74 7.02 20.04 5.72
N LYS A 75 7.40 19.99 7.00
CA LYS A 75 8.72 20.47 7.44
C LYS A 75 9.84 19.56 6.97
N LEU A 76 9.63 18.25 6.95
CA LEU A 76 10.63 17.29 6.45
C LEU A 76 10.81 17.39 4.94
N THR A 77 9.73 17.61 4.17
CA THR A 77 9.82 17.81 2.70
C THR A 77 10.35 19.20 2.31
N GLY A 78 10.38 20.16 3.25
CA GLY A 78 10.78 21.55 2.99
C GLY A 78 9.65 22.45 2.50
N ASP A 79 8.46 21.90 2.25
CA ASP A 79 7.32 22.67 1.71
C ASP A 79 6.79 23.71 2.68
N TRP A 80 6.89 23.42 3.97
CA TRP A 80 6.51 24.38 5.01
C TRP A 80 7.40 25.62 5.01
N ALA A 81 8.72 25.42 4.81
CA ALA A 81 9.69 26.51 4.71
C ALA A 81 9.45 27.36 3.44
N LYS A 82 9.16 26.71 2.31
CA LYS A 82 8.76 27.40 1.07
C LYS A 82 7.55 28.29 1.27
N PHE A 83 6.51 27.77 1.94
CA PHE A 83 5.29 28.53 2.23
C PHE A 83 5.54 29.74 3.12
N LYS A 84 6.42 29.60 4.13
CA LYS A 84 6.78 30.70 5.01
C LYS A 84 7.84 31.65 4.46
N GLY A 85 8.48 31.32 3.34
CA GLY A 85 9.59 32.07 2.77
C GLY A 85 10.89 31.93 3.59
N GLU A 86 11.05 30.83 4.32
CA GLU A 86 12.28 30.52 5.05
C GLU A 86 13.37 30.01 4.08
N LYS A 87 14.64 30.15 4.47
CA LYS A 87 15.77 29.77 3.59
C LYS A 87 15.99 28.25 3.50
N ASP A 88 15.59 27.49 4.52
CA ASP A 88 15.75 26.04 4.60
C ASP A 88 14.63 25.33 3.82
N THR A 89 14.72 25.34 2.50
CA THR A 89 13.74 24.70 1.61
C THR A 89 14.14 23.28 1.19
N GLU A 90 15.27 22.78 1.69
CA GLU A 90 15.78 21.46 1.33
C GLU A 90 14.96 20.34 1.94
N SER A 91 14.68 19.30 1.14
CA SER A 91 14.05 18.09 1.63
C SER A 91 15.01 17.29 2.51
N LYS A 92 14.60 17.00 3.74
CA LYS A 92 15.32 16.15 4.70
C LYS A 92 14.82 14.71 4.65
N VAL A 93 13.99 14.38 3.66
CA VAL A 93 13.46 13.02 3.48
C VAL A 93 14.58 12.11 3.00
N GLN A 94 14.84 11.04 3.75
CA GLN A 94 15.79 10.02 3.36
C GLN A 94 15.21 9.20 2.21
N ALA A 95 15.96 9.07 1.11
CA ALA A 95 15.57 8.18 0.03
C ALA A 95 15.59 6.72 0.52
N PRO A 96 14.62 5.88 0.12
CA PRO A 96 14.67 4.47 0.45
C PRO A 96 15.95 3.85 -0.13
N GLU A 97 16.73 3.20 0.72
CA GLU A 97 17.84 2.36 0.26
C GLU A 97 17.26 1.29 -0.65
N GLY A 98 17.78 1.19 -1.87
CA GLY A 98 17.34 0.17 -2.83
C GLY A 98 17.44 -1.21 -2.17
N LYS A 99 16.39 -2.01 -2.29
CA LYS A 99 16.42 -3.40 -1.78
C LYS A 99 17.62 -4.09 -2.40
N THR A 100 18.55 -4.56 -1.56
CA THR A 100 19.63 -5.43 -2.02
C THR A 100 19.02 -6.64 -2.69
N GLU A 101 19.45 -6.92 -3.91
CA GLU A 101 18.97 -8.13 -4.61
C GLU A 101 19.25 -9.35 -3.75
N PHE A 102 18.25 -10.22 -3.66
CA PHE A 102 18.38 -11.44 -2.90
C PHE A 102 19.41 -12.35 -3.60
N VAL A 103 20.60 -12.42 -3.04
CA VAL A 103 21.64 -13.36 -3.51
C VAL A 103 21.34 -14.72 -2.88
N VAL A 104 20.98 -15.68 -3.74
CA VAL A 104 20.79 -17.07 -3.30
C VAL A 104 22.15 -17.63 -2.89
N ASP A 105 22.29 -17.99 -1.61
CA ASP A 105 23.47 -18.71 -1.13
C ASP A 105 23.52 -20.10 -1.77
N GLU A 106 24.33 -20.29 -2.79
CA GLU A 106 24.54 -21.59 -3.47
C GLU A 106 24.99 -22.71 -2.54
N LYS A 107 25.49 -22.36 -1.35
CA LYS A 107 25.93 -23.32 -0.32
C LYS A 107 24.82 -23.86 0.56
N LYS A 108 23.62 -23.31 0.50
CA LYS A 108 22.47 -23.80 1.28
C LYS A 108 21.76 -24.91 0.50
N LYS A 109 21.85 -26.14 1.01
CA LYS A 109 21.06 -27.26 0.47
C LYS A 109 19.57 -26.96 0.56
N PRO A 110 18.78 -27.31 -0.47
CA PRO A 110 17.32 -27.09 -0.42
C PRO A 110 16.71 -27.86 0.76
N VAL A 111 15.95 -27.15 1.60
CA VAL A 111 15.31 -27.72 2.81
C VAL A 111 14.15 -28.65 2.44
N LEU A 112 13.59 -28.49 1.25
CA LEU A 112 12.50 -29.33 0.75
C LEU A 112 13.10 -30.51 -0.02
N LYS A 113 13.03 -31.71 0.59
CA LYS A 113 13.26 -32.96 -0.14
C LYS A 113 12.18 -33.09 -1.21
N PRO A 114 12.52 -33.45 -2.46
CA PRO A 114 11.50 -33.73 -3.48
C PRO A 114 10.61 -34.86 -2.94
N LYS A 115 9.29 -34.62 -2.97
CA LYS A 115 8.30 -35.63 -2.62
C LYS A 115 8.48 -36.79 -3.58
N THR A 116 8.93 -37.93 -3.10
CA THR A 116 9.00 -39.16 -3.87
C THR A 116 7.60 -39.47 -4.37
N GLU A 117 7.39 -39.42 -5.67
CA GLU A 117 6.15 -39.87 -6.30
C GLU A 117 6.05 -41.37 -6.06
N THR A 118 5.05 -41.77 -5.32
CA THR A 118 4.66 -43.18 -5.20
C THR A 118 4.14 -43.60 -6.57
N PRO A 119 4.68 -44.68 -7.18
CA PRO A 119 4.16 -45.14 -8.47
C PRO A 119 2.70 -45.56 -8.31
N ALA A 120 1.84 -44.97 -9.11
CA ALA A 120 0.46 -45.37 -9.23
C ALA A 120 0.41 -46.85 -9.70
N LYS A 121 -0.17 -47.69 -8.86
CA LYS A 121 -0.48 -49.06 -9.15
C LYS A 121 -1.53 -49.06 -10.26
N ALA A 122 -1.15 -49.58 -11.42
CA ALA A 122 -2.06 -49.87 -12.50
C ALA A 122 -3.05 -50.95 -12.03
N GLU A 123 -4.32 -50.66 -12.10
CA GLU A 123 -5.38 -51.67 -12.15
C GLU A 123 -6.02 -51.67 -13.53
N GLU A 124 -5.94 -52.80 -14.10
CA GLU A 124 -6.39 -53.31 -15.36
C GLU A 124 -7.93 -53.24 -15.51
N PRO A 125 -8.45 -53.13 -16.75
CA PRO A 125 -9.91 -53.04 -16.99
C PRO A 125 -10.53 -54.43 -17.09
N ALA A 126 -11.63 -54.66 -16.42
CA ALA A 126 -12.58 -55.73 -16.74
C ALA A 126 -13.85 -55.04 -17.21
N GLU A 127 -14.09 -55.07 -18.46
CA GLU A 127 -14.90 -55.84 -19.35
C GLU A 127 -16.37 -56.03 -18.91
N ALA A 128 -17.23 -55.45 -19.77
CA ALA A 128 -18.51 -55.89 -20.31
C ALA A 128 -19.63 -56.31 -19.35
N GLU A 129 -20.78 -55.67 -19.40
CA GLU A 129 -21.93 -56.21 -20.14
C GLU A 129 -23.16 -55.31 -19.95
N ALA A 130 -23.68 -54.82 -21.04
CA ALA A 130 -25.08 -54.46 -21.08
C ALA A 130 -25.92 -55.75 -21.26
N PRO A 131 -27.20 -55.83 -20.88
CA PRO A 131 -28.19 -55.31 -21.81
C PRO A 131 -29.48 -54.71 -21.21
N ALA A 132 -30.02 -53.83 -22.00
CA ALA A 132 -31.41 -53.77 -22.52
C ALA A 132 -32.64 -53.83 -21.60
N ALA A 133 -33.44 -52.80 -21.89
CA ALA A 133 -34.91 -52.79 -22.05
C ALA A 133 -35.77 -53.00 -20.79
N ASP A 134 -36.67 -52.16 -20.51
CA ASP A 134 -38.04 -52.08 -21.04
C ASP A 134 -38.86 -51.13 -20.15
N GLU A 135 -39.41 -50.18 -20.77
CA GLU A 135 -40.81 -49.90 -21.04
C GLU A 135 -41.75 -49.68 -19.83
N THR A 136 -42.51 -48.63 -20.04
CA THR A 136 -43.95 -48.36 -19.73
C THR A 136 -44.32 -47.73 -18.42
N ALA A 137 -44.79 -46.51 -18.61
CA ALA A 137 -46.18 -46.00 -18.39
C ALA A 137 -46.73 -45.98 -16.94
N GLU A 138 -47.01 -44.82 -16.44
CA GLU A 138 -48.36 -44.20 -16.26
C GLU A 138 -48.22 -42.88 -15.53
#